data_9eecfe4c86a8fff259e5b03b4667066d
#
_entry.id   9eecfe4c86a8fff259e5b03b4667066d
#
_cell.length_a   1.000
_cell.length_b   1.000
_cell.length_c   1.000
_cell.angle_alpha   90.00
_cell.angle_beta   90.00
_cell.angle_gamma   90.00
#
_symmetry.space_group_name_H-M   'P 1'
#
loop_
_entity.id
_entity.type
_entity.pdbx_description
1 polymer ?
#
loop_
_entity_poly.entity_id
_entity_poly.type
_entity_poly.pdbx_seq_one_letter_code
_entity_poly.pdbx_strand_id
1 'polypeptide(L)'
;MKTSKRWSYLNDYKKTAGGEYVYTGSVYVLAGDGKRFRRLLAALSFSAAAAVVGSGCVNAAGLSNTFYVILPYIGEVAGAFVLCYNVVRLLAAGQQVKAYVRTALEKYLPPAALAIIIFPALSLIGSAVFMILNGTEGKPFLCAVYLAAKAAILILAIFTRRHVKTLAWEESR
;
A
#
# COMPACT_ATOMS: atom_id res chain seq x y z
N MET A 1 -30.62 20.22 -9.00
CA MET A 1 -30.27 18.88 -8.43
C MET A 1 -28.78 18.86 -8.10
N LYS A 2 -28.38 18.82 -6.81
CA LYS A 2 -26.96 18.68 -6.42
C LYS A 2 -26.56 17.23 -6.72
N THR A 3 -25.85 17.00 -7.84
CA THR A 3 -25.20 15.71 -8.09
C THR A 3 -24.25 15.42 -6.95
N SER A 4 -24.44 14.25 -6.32
CA SER A 4 -23.55 13.78 -5.25
C SER A 4 -22.09 13.82 -5.75
N LYS A 5 -21.16 14.36 -4.96
CA LYS A 5 -19.70 14.40 -5.25
C LYS A 5 -19.12 13.04 -5.71
N ARG A 6 -19.80 11.95 -5.36
CA ARG A 6 -19.41 10.58 -5.69
C ARG A 6 -19.46 10.27 -7.20
N TRP A 7 -20.32 10.95 -7.96
CA TRP A 7 -20.56 10.69 -9.38
C TRP A 7 -20.11 11.84 -10.28
N SER A 8 -19.45 12.87 -9.73
CA SER A 8 -18.99 14.05 -10.50
C SER A 8 -18.09 13.70 -11.67
N TYR A 9 -17.31 12.60 -11.59
CA TYR A 9 -16.42 12.15 -12.67
C TYR A 9 -17.19 11.66 -13.91
N LEU A 10 -18.51 11.37 -13.80
CA LEU A 10 -19.31 10.98 -14.96
C LEU A 10 -19.58 12.18 -15.88
N ASN A 11 -19.49 13.42 -15.36
CA ASN A 11 -19.65 14.63 -16.16
C ASN A 11 -18.48 14.83 -17.15
N ASP A 12 -17.35 14.17 -16.92
CA ASP A 12 -16.17 14.19 -17.79
C ASP A 12 -16.30 13.25 -19.01
N TYR A 13 -17.44 12.54 -19.12
CA TYR A 13 -17.72 11.69 -20.26
C TYR A 13 -18.81 12.30 -21.14
N LYS A 14 -18.55 12.44 -22.44
CA LYS A 14 -19.51 12.87 -23.45
C LYS A 14 -19.87 11.73 -24.39
N LYS A 15 -21.14 11.62 -24.72
CA LYS A 15 -21.61 10.66 -25.69
C LYS A 15 -21.33 11.19 -27.09
N THR A 16 -20.62 10.42 -27.92
CA THR A 16 -20.39 10.73 -29.34
C THR A 16 -21.61 10.46 -30.20
N ALA A 17 -21.63 10.97 -31.42
CA ALA A 17 -22.71 10.70 -32.39
C ALA A 17 -22.88 9.19 -32.66
N GLY A 18 -21.83 8.38 -32.51
CA GLY A 18 -21.86 6.91 -32.62
C GLY A 18 -22.36 6.18 -31.39
N GLY A 19 -22.75 6.89 -30.32
CA GLY A 19 -23.28 6.30 -29.08
C GLY A 19 -22.23 5.89 -28.04
N GLU A 20 -20.94 6.03 -28.33
CA GLU A 20 -19.85 5.73 -27.42
C GLU A 20 -19.58 6.88 -26.44
N TYR A 21 -19.15 6.54 -25.20
CA TYR A 21 -18.77 7.51 -24.21
C TYR A 21 -17.26 7.78 -24.27
N VAL A 22 -16.89 9.02 -24.62
CA VAL A 22 -15.50 9.46 -24.68
C VAL A 22 -15.20 10.33 -23.47
N TYR A 23 -14.05 10.08 -22.82
CA TYR A 23 -13.55 10.91 -21.73
C TYR A 23 -13.03 12.24 -22.27
N THR A 24 -13.57 13.36 -21.77
CA THR A 24 -13.21 14.73 -22.16
C THR A 24 -12.57 15.53 -21.03
N GLY A 25 -12.35 14.92 -19.87
CA GLY A 25 -11.68 15.54 -18.72
C GLY A 25 -10.17 15.60 -18.89
N SER A 26 -9.50 16.29 -17.95
CA SER A 26 -8.04 16.41 -17.94
C SER A 26 -7.36 15.05 -17.75
N VAL A 27 -6.27 14.85 -18.48
CA VAL A 27 -5.42 13.66 -18.43
C VAL A 27 -4.05 14.05 -17.90
N TYR A 28 -3.49 13.22 -17.03
CA TYR A 28 -2.22 13.47 -16.36
C TYR A 28 -1.22 12.37 -16.66
N VAL A 29 0.05 12.75 -16.70
CA VAL A 29 1.18 11.82 -16.80
C VAL A 29 2.06 11.96 -15.56
N LEU A 30 2.77 10.90 -15.19
CA LEU A 30 3.77 10.99 -14.15
C LEU A 30 4.97 11.80 -14.65
N ALA A 31 5.41 12.76 -13.87
CA ALA A 31 6.60 13.54 -14.14
C ALA A 31 7.85 12.65 -14.21
N GLY A 32 8.74 12.93 -15.14
CA GLY A 32 9.98 12.19 -15.35
C GLY A 32 9.76 10.78 -15.91
N ASP A 33 10.59 9.80 -15.47
CA ASP A 33 10.47 8.40 -15.93
C ASP A 33 9.33 7.66 -15.21
N GLY A 34 8.11 7.92 -15.64
CA GLY A 34 6.90 7.32 -15.07
C GLY A 34 6.87 5.78 -15.15
N LYS A 35 7.55 5.16 -16.13
CA LYS A 35 7.64 3.69 -16.22
C LYS A 35 8.51 3.12 -15.12
N ARG A 36 9.69 3.71 -14.88
CA ARG A 36 10.60 3.31 -13.82
C ARG A 36 9.96 3.52 -12.45
N PHE A 37 9.31 4.68 -12.26
CA PHE A 37 8.59 4.99 -11.03
C PHE A 37 7.56 3.90 -10.70
N ARG A 38 6.69 3.54 -11.64
CA ARG A 38 5.64 2.53 -11.45
C ARG A 38 6.21 1.15 -11.15
N ARG A 39 7.26 0.72 -11.88
CA ARG A 39 7.91 -0.58 -11.66
C ARG A 39 8.52 -0.66 -10.26
N LEU A 40 9.23 0.37 -9.84
CA LEU A 40 9.86 0.40 -8.52
C LEU A 40 8.81 0.43 -7.41
N LEU A 41 7.76 1.25 -7.55
CA LEU A 41 6.66 1.30 -6.60
C LEU A 41 5.95 -0.06 -6.49
N ALA A 42 5.70 -0.71 -7.62
CA ALA A 42 5.10 -2.04 -7.65
C ALA A 42 6.00 -3.08 -6.97
N ALA A 43 7.30 -3.12 -7.33
CA ALA A 43 8.25 -4.05 -6.72
C ALA A 43 8.31 -3.89 -5.20
N LEU A 44 8.46 -2.65 -4.70
CA LEU A 44 8.50 -2.36 -3.27
C LEU A 44 7.20 -2.76 -2.55
N SER A 45 6.05 -2.41 -3.14
CA SER A 45 4.74 -2.66 -2.52
C SER A 45 4.39 -4.15 -2.48
N PHE A 46 4.62 -4.88 -3.57
CA PHE A 46 4.35 -6.32 -3.61
C PHE A 46 5.36 -7.11 -2.76
N SER A 47 6.64 -6.69 -2.71
CA SER A 47 7.62 -7.31 -1.80
C SER A 47 7.25 -7.10 -0.35
N ALA A 48 6.79 -5.90 0.03
CA ALA A 48 6.31 -5.62 1.38
C ALA A 48 5.08 -6.48 1.72
N ALA A 49 4.10 -6.58 0.80
CA ALA A 49 2.91 -7.41 1.00
C ALA A 49 3.27 -8.92 1.12
N ALA A 50 4.17 -9.43 0.29
CA ALA A 50 4.64 -10.80 0.36
C ALA A 50 5.35 -11.09 1.71
N ALA A 51 6.16 -10.14 2.19
CA ALA A 51 6.82 -10.24 3.48
C ALA A 51 5.80 -10.22 4.65
N VAL A 52 4.74 -9.40 4.57
CA VAL A 52 3.64 -9.40 5.56
C VAL A 52 2.97 -10.78 5.61
N VAL A 53 2.58 -11.33 4.45
CA VAL A 53 1.97 -12.68 4.39
C VAL A 53 2.94 -13.74 4.90
N GLY A 54 4.20 -13.70 4.46
CA GLY A 54 5.24 -14.64 4.90
C GLY A 54 5.49 -14.59 6.41
N SER A 55 5.46 -13.40 7.02
CA SER A 55 5.59 -13.27 8.48
C SER A 55 4.46 -13.94 9.24
N GLY A 56 3.24 -13.95 8.68
CA GLY A 56 2.09 -14.67 9.27
C GLY A 56 2.20 -16.18 9.21
N CYS A 57 3.02 -16.73 8.30
CA CYS A 57 3.28 -18.18 8.21
C CYS A 57 4.32 -18.67 9.22
N VAL A 58 5.03 -17.75 9.89
CA VAL A 58 6.04 -18.15 10.90
C VAL A 58 5.33 -18.46 12.21
N ASN A 59 5.28 -19.74 12.57
CA ASN A 59 4.73 -20.19 13.85
C ASN A 59 5.76 -19.99 14.97
N ALA A 60 5.86 -18.77 15.47
CA ALA A 60 6.77 -18.39 16.53
C ALA A 60 6.05 -18.39 17.88
N ALA A 61 6.25 -19.45 18.66
CA ALA A 61 6.08 -19.51 20.11
C ALA A 61 4.89 -18.72 20.71
N GLY A 62 3.66 -18.99 20.31
CA GLY A 62 2.47 -18.34 20.90
C GLY A 62 2.28 -16.86 20.54
N LEU A 63 3.23 -16.24 19.82
CA LEU A 63 3.16 -14.84 19.37
C LEU A 63 1.86 -14.52 18.64
N SER A 64 1.38 -15.44 17.80
CA SER A 64 0.16 -15.27 17.00
C SER A 64 -1.13 -15.29 17.82
N ASN A 65 -1.09 -15.73 19.07
CA ASN A 65 -2.29 -15.82 19.93
C ASN A 65 -2.43 -14.61 20.88
N THR A 66 -1.48 -13.69 20.84
CA THR A 66 -1.45 -12.55 21.75
C THR A 66 -2.10 -11.33 21.12
N PHE A 67 -3.08 -10.72 21.79
CA PHE A 67 -3.90 -9.63 21.26
C PHE A 67 -3.07 -8.42 20.77
N TYR A 68 -2.06 -8.00 21.53
CA TYR A 68 -1.20 -6.88 21.17
C TYR A 68 -0.18 -7.18 20.04
N VAL A 69 -0.14 -8.43 19.55
CA VAL A 69 0.61 -8.85 18.36
C VAL A 69 -0.33 -9.05 17.18
N ILE A 70 -1.44 -9.75 17.37
CA ILE A 70 -2.37 -10.09 16.28
C ILE A 70 -3.12 -8.86 15.76
N LEU A 71 -3.50 -7.92 16.64
CA LEU A 71 -4.24 -6.73 16.22
C LEU A 71 -3.42 -5.84 15.27
N PRO A 72 -2.17 -5.47 15.60
CA PRO A 72 -1.31 -4.77 14.64
C PRO A 72 -1.07 -5.57 13.35
N TYR A 73 -0.93 -6.89 13.43
CA TYR A 73 -0.75 -7.74 12.26
C TYR A 73 -1.95 -7.69 11.30
N ILE A 74 -3.19 -7.68 11.82
CA ILE A 74 -4.39 -7.47 11.00
C ILE A 74 -4.31 -6.11 10.29
N GLY A 75 -3.86 -5.07 11.00
CA GLY A 75 -3.63 -3.74 10.42
C GLY A 75 -2.55 -3.75 9.31
N GLU A 76 -1.47 -4.53 9.47
CA GLU A 76 -0.45 -4.72 8.42
C GLU A 76 -1.06 -5.32 7.15
N VAL A 77 -1.83 -6.41 7.30
CA VAL A 77 -2.48 -7.10 6.18
C VAL A 77 -3.44 -6.15 5.46
N ALA A 78 -4.29 -5.44 6.22
CA ALA A 78 -5.22 -4.47 5.64
C ALA A 78 -4.49 -3.33 4.92
N GLY A 79 -3.44 -2.77 5.54
CA GLY A 79 -2.62 -1.71 4.96
C GLY A 79 -1.91 -2.16 3.68
N ALA A 80 -1.33 -3.36 3.67
CA ALA A 80 -0.69 -3.96 2.51
C ALA A 80 -1.70 -4.17 1.37
N PHE A 81 -2.91 -4.65 1.66
CA PHE A 81 -3.96 -4.83 0.68
C PHE A 81 -4.37 -3.50 0.03
N VAL A 82 -4.63 -2.47 0.84
CA VAL A 82 -5.00 -1.13 0.34
C VAL A 82 -3.87 -0.52 -0.49
N LEU A 83 -2.61 -0.69 -0.08
CA LEU A 83 -1.46 -0.23 -0.83
C LEU A 83 -1.38 -0.93 -2.20
N CYS A 84 -1.41 -2.26 -2.22
CA CYS A 84 -1.35 -3.05 -3.46
C CYS A 84 -2.52 -2.70 -4.40
N TYR A 85 -3.74 -2.54 -3.88
CA TYR A 85 -4.89 -2.13 -4.67
C TYR A 85 -4.65 -0.79 -5.39
N ASN A 86 -4.13 0.22 -4.68
CA ASN A 86 -3.83 1.52 -5.28
C ASN A 86 -2.69 1.44 -6.31
N VAL A 87 -1.68 0.61 -6.06
CA VAL A 87 -0.57 0.38 -7.00
C VAL A 87 -1.08 -0.32 -8.26
N VAL A 88 -1.91 -1.36 -8.14
CA VAL A 88 -2.55 -2.03 -9.30
C VAL A 88 -3.38 -1.03 -10.09
N ARG A 89 -4.15 -0.17 -9.41
CA ARG A 89 -4.93 0.88 -10.06
C ARG A 89 -4.05 1.87 -10.84
N LEU A 90 -2.89 2.24 -10.28
CA LEU A 90 -1.90 3.08 -10.97
C LEU A 90 -1.30 2.37 -12.20
N LEU A 91 -1.01 1.07 -12.10
CA LEU A 91 -0.48 0.28 -13.22
C LEU A 91 -1.52 0.13 -14.33
N ALA A 92 -2.77 -0.19 -13.98
CA ALA A 92 -3.88 -0.36 -14.91
C ALA A 92 -4.27 0.93 -15.65
N ALA A 93 -4.05 2.11 -15.03
CA ALA A 93 -4.33 3.39 -15.67
C ALA A 93 -3.41 3.71 -16.86
N GLY A 94 -2.33 2.94 -17.07
CA GLY A 94 -1.41 3.16 -18.18
C GLY A 94 -0.61 4.47 -18.04
N GLN A 95 -0.06 4.99 -19.12
CA GLN A 95 0.75 6.22 -19.07
C GLN A 95 -0.10 7.47 -18.84
N GLN A 96 -1.30 7.50 -19.38
CA GLN A 96 -2.25 8.59 -19.27
C GLN A 96 -3.27 8.30 -18.17
N VAL A 97 -3.22 9.07 -17.09
CA VAL A 97 -4.05 8.88 -15.92
C VAL A 97 -5.18 9.92 -15.92
N LYS A 98 -6.42 9.45 -15.90
CA LYS A 98 -7.62 10.32 -15.84
C LYS A 98 -7.67 11.07 -14.50
N ALA A 99 -8.20 12.29 -14.49
CA ALA A 99 -8.26 13.18 -13.32
C ALA A 99 -8.81 12.49 -12.06
N TYR A 100 -9.91 11.74 -12.18
CA TYR A 100 -10.51 11.05 -11.03
C TYR A 100 -9.63 9.92 -10.45
N VAL A 101 -8.81 9.25 -11.29
CA VAL A 101 -7.86 8.24 -10.83
C VAL A 101 -6.71 8.90 -10.08
N ARG A 102 -6.17 10.01 -10.64
CA ARG A 102 -5.15 10.84 -9.98
C ARG A 102 -5.62 11.27 -8.59
N THR A 103 -6.79 11.91 -8.50
CA THR A 103 -7.35 12.39 -7.23
C THR A 103 -7.50 11.27 -6.19
N ALA A 104 -7.92 10.08 -6.63
CA ALA A 104 -8.03 8.93 -5.74
C ALA A 104 -6.66 8.44 -5.28
N LEU A 105 -5.65 8.38 -6.17
CA LEU A 105 -4.29 7.97 -5.81
C LEU A 105 -3.65 8.95 -4.84
N GLU A 106 -3.76 10.27 -5.08
CA GLU A 106 -3.25 11.30 -4.17
C GLU A 106 -3.90 11.22 -2.78
N LYS A 107 -5.18 10.84 -2.72
CA LYS A 107 -5.92 10.72 -1.46
C LYS A 107 -5.58 9.44 -0.67
N TYR A 108 -5.44 8.29 -1.35
CA TYR A 108 -5.39 6.99 -0.67
C TYR A 108 -4.00 6.36 -0.63
N LEU A 109 -3.10 6.67 -1.57
CA LEU A 109 -1.77 6.08 -1.61
C LEU A 109 -0.86 6.53 -0.46
N PRO A 110 -0.79 7.85 -0.10
CA PRO A 110 0.05 8.28 1.01
C PRO A 110 -0.36 7.70 2.38
N PRO A 111 -1.66 7.68 2.77
CA PRO A 111 -2.05 7.07 4.04
C PRO A 111 -1.87 5.56 4.05
N ALA A 112 -2.07 4.85 2.93
CA ALA A 112 -1.76 3.43 2.83
C ALA A 112 -0.27 3.15 3.04
N ALA A 113 0.61 3.94 2.40
CA ALA A 113 2.05 3.86 2.61
C ALA A 113 2.50 4.25 4.04
N LEU A 114 1.70 5.00 4.79
CA LEU A 114 1.94 5.27 6.20
C LEU A 114 1.49 4.11 7.08
N ALA A 115 0.34 3.52 6.77
CA ALA A 115 -0.21 2.39 7.53
C ALA A 115 0.75 1.20 7.57
N ILE A 116 1.40 0.86 6.43
CA ILE A 116 2.40 -0.21 6.38
C ILE A 116 3.73 0.12 7.09
N ILE A 117 3.88 1.31 7.69
CA ILE A 117 4.97 1.64 8.62
C ILE A 117 4.48 1.50 10.06
N ILE A 118 3.34 2.10 10.37
CA ILE A 118 2.82 2.17 11.74
C ILE A 118 2.50 0.76 12.28
N PHE A 119 1.76 -0.03 11.53
CA PHE A 119 1.33 -1.34 12.02
C PHE A 119 2.47 -2.35 12.20
N PRO A 120 3.44 -2.50 11.27
CA PRO A 120 4.61 -3.34 11.50
C PRO A 120 5.48 -2.86 12.65
N ALA A 121 5.60 -1.54 12.87
CA ALA A 121 6.32 -1.02 14.03
C ALA A 121 5.64 -1.41 15.35
N LEU A 122 4.31 -1.28 15.43
CA LEU A 122 3.53 -1.72 16.59
C LEU A 122 3.63 -3.24 16.78
N SER A 123 3.57 -4.02 15.71
CA SER A 123 3.72 -5.47 15.75
C SER A 123 5.12 -5.88 16.22
N LEU A 124 6.16 -5.18 15.78
CA LEU A 124 7.54 -5.43 16.21
C LEU A 124 7.70 -5.16 17.71
N ILE A 125 7.18 -4.02 18.20
CA ILE A 125 7.19 -3.67 19.62
C ILE A 125 6.41 -4.71 20.44
N GLY A 126 5.19 -5.05 20.01
CA GLY A 126 4.38 -6.06 20.69
C GLY A 126 5.07 -7.42 20.74
N SER A 127 5.73 -7.83 19.67
CA SER A 127 6.49 -9.08 19.62
C SER A 127 7.71 -9.06 20.57
N ALA A 128 8.42 -7.95 20.64
CA ALA A 128 9.53 -7.78 21.57
C ALA A 128 9.06 -7.87 23.03
N VAL A 129 7.97 -7.18 23.36
CA VAL A 129 7.34 -7.22 24.70
C VAL A 129 6.92 -8.66 25.03
N PHE A 130 6.29 -9.38 24.09
CA PHE A 130 5.93 -10.77 24.29
C PHE A 130 7.14 -11.64 24.66
N MET A 131 8.23 -11.51 23.90
CA MET A 131 9.45 -12.29 24.11
C MET A 131 10.13 -11.97 25.46
N ILE A 132 10.08 -10.72 25.90
CA ILE A 132 10.61 -10.29 27.22
C ILE A 132 9.79 -10.94 28.36
N LEU A 133 8.46 -10.95 28.23
CA LEU A 133 7.57 -11.43 29.29
C LEU A 133 7.43 -12.96 29.33
N ASN A 134 7.42 -13.62 28.18
CA ASN A 134 7.11 -15.05 28.06
C ASN A 134 8.31 -15.89 27.58
N GLY A 135 9.40 -15.24 27.21
CA GLY A 135 10.55 -15.93 26.64
C GLY A 135 10.29 -16.40 25.19
N THR A 136 11.10 -17.33 24.74
CA THR A 136 11.04 -17.86 23.35
C THR A 136 10.38 -19.24 23.26
N GLU A 137 9.85 -19.78 24.37
CA GLU A 137 9.23 -21.12 24.47
C GLU A 137 10.04 -22.24 23.77
N GLY A 138 11.36 -22.17 23.86
CA GLY A 138 12.26 -23.15 23.23
C GLY A 138 12.43 -23.02 21.71
N LYS A 139 11.91 -21.95 21.09
CA LYS A 139 12.01 -21.71 19.63
C LYS A 139 12.73 -20.38 19.29
N PRO A 140 13.94 -20.12 19.84
CA PRO A 140 14.62 -18.83 19.66
C PRO A 140 14.91 -18.50 18.19
N PHE A 141 15.20 -19.50 17.37
CA PHE A 141 15.45 -19.32 15.94
C PHE A 141 14.21 -18.80 15.21
N LEU A 142 13.02 -19.37 15.44
CA LEU A 142 11.78 -18.89 14.80
C LEU A 142 11.41 -17.49 15.26
N CYS A 143 11.63 -17.15 16.53
CA CYS A 143 11.44 -15.80 17.03
C CYS A 143 12.38 -14.81 16.36
N ALA A 144 13.66 -15.16 16.17
CA ALA A 144 14.61 -14.32 15.47
C ALA A 144 14.22 -14.10 13.99
N VAL A 145 13.80 -15.17 13.30
CA VAL A 145 13.31 -15.08 11.90
C VAL A 145 12.09 -14.18 11.82
N TYR A 146 11.15 -14.29 12.76
CA TYR A 146 9.96 -13.44 12.80
C TYR A 146 10.33 -11.96 12.97
N LEU A 147 11.20 -11.64 13.94
CA LEU A 147 11.66 -10.26 14.16
C LEU A 147 12.41 -9.70 12.94
N ALA A 148 13.27 -10.52 12.32
CA ALA A 148 13.98 -10.13 11.10
C ALA A 148 13.01 -9.85 9.93
N ALA A 149 11.96 -10.67 9.78
CA ALA A 149 10.90 -10.43 8.80
C ALA A 149 10.16 -9.11 9.05
N LYS A 150 9.81 -8.81 10.31
CA LYS A 150 9.17 -7.53 10.68
C LYS A 150 10.08 -6.33 10.42
N ALA A 151 11.38 -6.44 10.71
CA ALA A 151 12.34 -5.39 10.39
C ALA A 151 12.47 -5.18 8.87
N ALA A 152 12.50 -6.25 8.08
CA ALA A 152 12.51 -6.16 6.63
C ALA A 152 11.25 -5.48 6.06
N ILE A 153 10.06 -5.80 6.61
CA ILE A 153 8.81 -5.14 6.24
C ILE A 153 8.89 -3.63 6.49
N LEU A 154 9.39 -3.22 7.65
CA LEU A 154 9.57 -1.80 7.98
C LEU A 154 10.51 -1.08 7.02
N ILE A 155 11.64 -1.71 6.67
CA ILE A 155 12.60 -1.15 5.71
C ILE A 155 11.90 -0.96 4.35
N LEU A 156 11.24 -1.98 3.83
CA LEU A 156 10.49 -1.91 2.56
C LEU A 156 9.40 -0.84 2.61
N ALA A 157 8.68 -0.74 3.71
CA ALA A 157 7.63 0.26 3.91
C ALA A 157 8.17 1.69 3.91
N ILE A 158 9.32 1.93 4.54
CA ILE A 158 9.99 3.25 4.55
C ILE A 158 10.41 3.62 3.11
N PHE A 159 11.02 2.70 2.36
CA PHE A 159 11.38 2.95 0.97
C PHE A 159 10.16 3.20 0.10
N THR A 160 9.10 2.40 0.27
CA THR A 160 7.82 2.60 -0.43
C THR A 160 7.25 4.00 -0.16
N ARG A 161 7.20 4.41 1.11
CA ARG A 161 6.70 5.75 1.47
C ARG A 161 7.56 6.88 0.92
N ARG A 162 8.89 6.74 0.97
CA ARG A 162 9.80 7.73 0.37
C ARG A 162 9.52 7.87 -1.12
N HIS A 163 9.35 6.73 -1.80
CA HIS A 163 9.06 6.72 -3.23
C HIS A 163 7.67 7.31 -3.55
N VAL A 164 6.65 7.02 -2.74
CA VAL A 164 5.31 7.63 -2.87
C VAL A 164 5.36 9.16 -2.72
N LYS A 165 6.22 9.68 -1.84
CA LYS A 165 6.39 11.14 -1.66
C LYS A 165 7.00 11.86 -2.88
N THR A 166 7.70 11.16 -3.76
CA THR A 166 8.24 11.73 -5.00
C THR A 166 7.24 11.70 -6.15
N LEU A 167 5.99 11.26 -5.88
CA LEU A 167 4.91 11.25 -6.88
C LEU A 167 4.58 12.68 -7.32
N ALA A 168 4.83 13.00 -8.58
CA ALA A 168 4.49 14.27 -9.19
C ALA A 168 3.73 14.04 -10.50
N TRP A 169 2.81 14.93 -10.81
CA TRP A 169 1.95 14.83 -11.96
C TRP A 169 2.13 16.05 -12.87
N GLU A 170 2.14 15.82 -14.17
CA GLU A 170 2.09 16.84 -15.21
C GLU A 170 0.79 16.66 -16.00
N GLU A 171 0.16 17.78 -16.37
CA GLU A 171 -1.03 17.74 -17.22
C GLU A 171 -0.60 17.44 -18.66
N SER A 172 -1.14 16.38 -19.22
CA SER A 172 -0.92 16.03 -20.63
C SER A 172 -1.80 16.97 -21.47
N ARG A 173 -1.15 17.86 -22.21
CA ARG A 173 -1.82 18.72 -23.21
C ARG A 173 -2.16 17.94 -24.46
#